data_021be94ab1d040410936ae7fd30aedcc
#
_entry.id   021be94ab1d040410936ae7fd30aedcc
#
_cell.length_a   1.000
_cell.length_b   1.000
_cell.length_c   1.000
_cell.angle_alpha   90.00
_cell.angle_beta   90.00
_cell.angle_gamma   90.00
#
_symmetry.space_group_name_H-M   'P 1'
#
loop_
_entity.id
_entity.type
_entity.pdbx_description
1 polymer ?
#
loop_
_entity_poly.entity_id
_entity_poly.type
_entity_poly.pdbx_seq_one_letter_code
_entity_poly.pdbx_strand_id
1 'polypeptide(L)'
;QNIHQNEAGGYVYSINGKDAIDAIKFLRNDAYTTGEVFATYGTTKYANFNDWKTASKEANSYNDKVEFLNTEVLEPKEVGHLVNTVLLDYAKTDINNKQRNADHPTMGAYEFSSEVLIPKSVAGYPEVVNITDNSADVKIKADENGKAYILVKKQTEEAPSVDDVKSNGTAISVIKDTETVHALTNLTKDETYVVY
;
A
#
# COMPACT_ATOMS: atom_id res chain seq x y z
N GLN A 1 -1.77 10.76 -9.95
CA GLN A 1 -0.78 9.67 -9.83
C GLN A 1 0.59 10.25 -9.51
N ASN A 2 0.70 10.94 -8.39
CA ASN A 2 1.90 11.65 -8.00
C ASN A 2 2.48 11.10 -6.71
N ILE A 3 3.78 11.34 -6.50
CA ILE A 3 4.44 11.15 -5.22
C ILE A 3 4.66 12.56 -4.64
N HIS A 4 4.09 12.79 -3.46
CA HIS A 4 4.23 14.03 -2.69
C HIS A 4 4.89 13.70 -1.36
N GLN A 5 6.12 14.13 -1.15
CA GLN A 5 6.85 13.83 0.08
C GLN A 5 7.42 15.10 0.70
N ASN A 6 7.13 15.31 1.98
CA ASN A 6 7.62 16.43 2.76
C ASN A 6 8.25 15.94 4.07
N GLU A 7 9.56 15.84 4.10
CA GLU A 7 10.33 15.44 5.29
C GLU A 7 10.79 16.61 6.15
N ALA A 8 10.45 17.85 5.75
CA ALA A 8 10.81 19.05 6.49
C ALA A 8 9.72 19.48 7.51
N GLY A 9 8.67 18.70 7.68
CA GLY A 9 7.64 18.94 8.69
C GLY A 9 6.51 19.89 8.28
N GLY A 10 6.30 20.13 6.98
CA GLY A 10 5.17 20.89 6.46
C GLY A 10 3.99 20.03 6.03
N TYR A 11 2.97 20.66 5.44
CA TYR A 11 1.80 19.97 4.87
C TYR A 11 2.19 19.27 3.56
N VAL A 12 1.49 18.17 3.25
CA VAL A 12 1.52 17.56 1.90
C VAL A 12 0.62 18.36 0.97
N TYR A 13 -0.58 18.69 1.43
CA TYR A 13 -1.53 19.49 0.67
C TYR A 13 -1.90 20.77 1.43
N SER A 14 -1.99 21.87 0.71
CA SER A 14 -2.54 23.13 1.23
C SER A 14 -3.45 23.74 0.17
N ILE A 15 -4.76 23.79 0.46
CA ILE A 15 -5.80 24.24 -0.46
C ILE A 15 -6.53 25.41 0.15
N ASN A 16 -6.48 26.57 -0.48
CA ASN A 16 -7.04 27.81 0.02
C ASN A 16 -8.36 28.22 -0.67
N GLY A 17 -8.74 27.56 -1.75
CA GLY A 17 -9.95 27.91 -2.50
C GLY A 17 -11.22 27.47 -1.78
N LYS A 18 -12.20 28.36 -1.67
CA LYS A 18 -13.54 28.00 -1.22
C LYS A 18 -14.14 27.02 -2.26
N ASP A 19 -14.70 25.93 -1.80
CA ASP A 19 -15.30 24.86 -2.62
C ASP A 19 -14.30 24.10 -3.55
N ALA A 20 -13.00 24.38 -3.44
CA ALA A 20 -11.97 23.76 -4.30
C ALA A 20 -11.82 22.26 -4.05
N ILE A 21 -12.06 21.78 -2.83
CA ILE A 21 -11.87 20.37 -2.47
C ILE A 21 -12.82 19.45 -3.25
N ASP A 22 -14.05 19.89 -3.52
CA ASP A 22 -15.02 19.13 -4.29
C ASP A 22 -14.75 19.17 -5.80
N ALA A 23 -14.00 20.17 -6.27
CA ALA A 23 -13.61 20.29 -7.68
C ALA A 23 -12.34 19.52 -8.03
N ILE A 24 -11.53 19.13 -7.03
CA ILE A 24 -10.28 18.41 -7.23
C ILE A 24 -10.50 16.92 -7.01
N LYS A 25 -10.05 16.12 -7.95
CA LYS A 25 -10.02 14.67 -7.79
C LYS A 25 -8.65 14.24 -7.29
N PHE A 26 -8.61 13.82 -6.02
CA PHE A 26 -7.42 13.19 -5.44
C PHE A 26 -7.49 11.69 -5.70
N LEU A 27 -6.58 11.19 -6.49
CA LEU A 27 -6.64 9.81 -6.95
C LEU A 27 -5.26 9.23 -7.23
N ARG A 28 -4.99 8.08 -6.64
CA ARG A 28 -3.76 7.31 -6.88
C ARG A 28 -2.50 8.15 -6.66
N ASN A 29 -2.42 8.81 -5.54
CA ASN A 29 -1.22 9.51 -5.10
C ASN A 29 -0.53 8.72 -3.99
N ASP A 30 0.75 8.94 -3.82
CA ASP A 30 1.43 8.67 -2.58
C ASP A 30 1.79 9.99 -1.92
N ALA A 31 1.32 10.20 -0.70
CA ALA A 31 1.41 11.47 -0.01
C ALA A 31 1.91 11.26 1.42
N TYR A 32 3.13 11.69 1.70
CA TYR A 32 3.80 11.48 2.97
C TYR A 32 4.35 12.78 3.56
N THR A 33 4.21 12.95 4.87
CA THR A 33 4.87 14.03 5.63
C THR A 33 5.27 13.57 7.02
N THR A 34 6.34 14.17 7.54
CA THR A 34 6.73 14.10 8.95
C THR A 34 6.10 15.20 9.81
N GLY A 35 5.27 16.07 9.21
CA GLY A 35 4.61 17.17 9.91
C GLY A 35 3.46 16.70 10.81
N GLU A 36 3.17 17.47 11.85
CA GLU A 36 2.04 17.22 12.77
C GLU A 36 0.67 17.39 12.09
N VAL A 37 0.62 18.07 10.97
CA VAL A 37 -0.58 18.29 10.16
C VAL A 37 -0.33 17.78 8.77
N PHE A 38 -1.15 16.82 8.33
CA PHE A 38 -1.02 16.21 7.01
C PHE A 38 -1.44 17.18 5.89
N ALA A 39 -2.59 17.80 6.03
CA ALA A 39 -3.13 18.70 5.00
C ALA A 39 -3.95 19.86 5.59
N THR A 40 -4.15 20.90 4.80
CA THR A 40 -5.06 22.01 5.14
C THR A 40 -6.03 22.30 4.00
N TYR A 41 -7.27 22.65 4.36
CA TYR A 41 -8.26 23.20 3.44
C TYR A 41 -8.89 24.46 4.06
N GLY A 42 -8.60 25.60 3.50
CA GLY A 42 -8.88 26.89 4.13
C GLY A 42 -8.23 26.96 5.51
N THR A 43 -9.04 27.13 6.55
CA THR A 43 -8.60 27.15 7.95
C THR A 43 -8.66 25.78 8.64
N THR A 44 -9.25 24.77 7.99
CA THR A 44 -9.36 23.42 8.55
C THR A 44 -8.06 22.66 8.38
N LYS A 45 -7.61 22.05 9.47
CA LYS A 45 -6.40 21.22 9.51
C LYS A 45 -6.79 19.75 9.64
N TYR A 46 -6.17 18.91 8.85
CA TYR A 46 -6.31 17.44 8.90
C TYR A 46 -5.01 16.88 9.46
N ALA A 47 -5.08 16.25 10.62
CA ALA A 47 -3.89 15.80 11.33
C ALA A 47 -3.19 14.61 10.64
N ASN A 48 -3.94 13.77 9.96
CA ASN A 48 -3.41 12.55 9.34
C ASN A 48 -4.05 12.27 7.98
N PHE A 49 -3.49 11.30 7.27
CA PHE A 49 -3.94 10.89 5.94
C PHE A 49 -5.39 10.39 5.92
N ASN A 50 -5.85 9.65 6.94
CA ASN A 50 -7.20 9.10 6.97
C ASN A 50 -8.26 10.19 7.09
N ASP A 51 -8.02 11.20 7.93
CA ASP A 51 -8.91 12.36 8.05
C ASP A 51 -8.98 13.13 6.74
N TRP A 52 -7.83 13.34 6.09
CA TRP A 52 -7.75 13.96 4.78
C TRP A 52 -8.46 13.13 3.71
N LYS A 53 -8.19 11.84 3.64
CA LYS A 53 -8.80 10.91 2.68
C LYS A 53 -10.33 10.93 2.75
N THR A 54 -10.87 10.99 3.97
CA THR A 54 -12.32 11.09 4.18
C THR A 54 -12.88 12.41 3.65
N ALA A 55 -12.23 13.53 3.98
CA ALA A 55 -12.70 14.87 3.59
C ALA A 55 -12.55 15.14 2.09
N SER A 56 -11.44 14.71 1.48
CA SER A 56 -11.13 14.93 0.06
C SER A 56 -11.71 13.85 -0.87
N LYS A 57 -12.26 12.77 -0.30
CA LYS A 57 -12.70 11.57 -1.05
C LYS A 57 -11.55 10.95 -1.85
N GLU A 58 -10.32 11.09 -1.36
CA GLU A 58 -9.13 10.53 -2.01
C GLU A 58 -9.20 9.01 -2.09
N ALA A 59 -8.98 8.46 -3.28
CA ALA A 59 -9.15 7.04 -3.52
C ALA A 59 -7.89 6.40 -4.11
N ASN A 60 -7.64 5.14 -3.70
CA ASN A 60 -6.50 4.34 -4.17
C ASN A 60 -5.16 5.05 -4.00
N SER A 61 -4.99 5.78 -2.91
CA SER A 61 -3.80 6.54 -2.57
C SER A 61 -3.14 5.96 -1.32
N TYR A 62 -1.87 6.24 -1.15
CA TYR A 62 -1.02 5.73 -0.10
C TYR A 62 -0.43 6.88 0.74
N ASN A 63 0.08 6.53 1.91
CA ASN A 63 0.76 7.45 2.82
C ASN A 63 2.07 6.81 3.32
N ASP A 64 2.87 6.34 2.40
CA ASP A 64 4.12 5.67 2.71
C ASP A 64 5.31 6.56 2.33
N LYS A 65 6.39 6.46 3.09
CA LYS A 65 7.63 7.13 2.73
C LYS A 65 8.28 6.43 1.54
N VAL A 66 8.57 7.20 0.50
CA VAL A 66 9.31 6.72 -0.67
C VAL A 66 10.79 7.01 -0.49
N GLU A 67 11.62 5.98 -0.61
CA GLU A 67 13.06 6.14 -0.68
C GLU A 67 13.47 6.40 -2.13
N PHE A 68 14.19 7.51 -2.36
CA PHE A 68 14.72 7.88 -3.67
C PHE A 68 16.20 7.50 -3.82
N LEU A 69 16.66 7.33 -5.04
CA LEU A 69 18.07 6.99 -5.33
C LEU A 69 19.03 8.06 -4.79
N ASN A 70 18.66 9.33 -4.97
CA ASN A 70 19.39 10.48 -4.41
C ASN A 70 18.49 11.71 -4.42
N THR A 71 19.02 12.86 -3.98
CA THR A 71 18.29 14.13 -3.90
C THR A 71 18.19 14.90 -5.22
N GLU A 72 18.94 14.51 -6.23
CA GLU A 72 18.96 15.16 -7.55
C GLU A 72 18.03 14.41 -8.52
N VAL A 73 18.04 13.08 -8.44
CA VAL A 73 17.21 12.20 -9.26
C VAL A 73 16.18 11.55 -8.34
N LEU A 74 14.94 12.04 -8.38
CA LEU A 74 13.85 11.56 -7.56
C LEU A 74 13.22 10.29 -8.18
N GLU A 75 14.07 9.35 -8.58
CA GLU A 75 13.66 8.02 -8.99
C GLU A 75 13.55 7.15 -7.72
N PRO A 76 12.40 6.54 -7.45
CA PRO A 76 12.25 5.64 -6.32
C PRO A 76 13.21 4.46 -6.40
N LYS A 77 13.75 4.03 -5.26
CA LYS A 77 14.62 2.84 -5.20
C LYS A 77 13.86 1.56 -5.46
N GLU A 78 12.61 1.52 -5.02
CA GLU A 78 11.76 0.34 -5.10
C GLU A 78 10.37 0.72 -5.62
N VAL A 79 9.75 -0.19 -6.35
CA VAL A 79 8.42 -0.01 -6.91
C VAL A 79 7.36 -0.13 -5.82
N GLY A 80 7.37 -1.22 -5.08
CA GLY A 80 6.47 -1.47 -3.95
C GLY A 80 5.00 -1.11 -4.24
N HIS A 81 4.44 -0.27 -3.36
CA HIS A 81 3.07 0.24 -3.46
C HIS A 81 2.87 1.30 -4.56
N LEU A 82 3.93 1.75 -5.22
CA LEU A 82 3.86 2.78 -6.27
C LEU A 82 3.26 2.26 -7.59
N VAL A 83 2.98 0.96 -7.67
CA VAL A 83 2.31 0.36 -8.83
C VAL A 83 0.86 0.79 -8.88
N ASN A 84 0.44 1.17 -10.05
CA ASN A 84 -0.94 1.53 -10.32
C ASN A 84 -1.62 0.49 -11.21
N THR A 85 -2.94 0.55 -11.32
CA THR A 85 -3.73 -0.33 -12.18
C THR A 85 -4.33 0.37 -13.38
N VAL A 86 -4.06 1.67 -13.54
CA VAL A 86 -4.65 2.48 -14.61
C VAL A 86 -3.60 3.37 -15.23
N LEU A 87 -3.31 3.12 -16.48
CA LEU A 87 -2.57 4.02 -17.33
C LEU A 87 -3.45 5.20 -17.76
N LEU A 88 -2.96 6.42 -17.58
CA LEU A 88 -3.67 7.62 -18.02
C LEU A 88 -3.35 7.93 -19.48
N ASP A 89 -4.36 8.20 -20.28
CA ASP A 89 -4.20 8.46 -21.72
C ASP A 89 -3.25 9.61 -22.08
N TYR A 90 -3.12 10.57 -21.17
CA TYR A 90 -2.23 11.72 -21.33
C TYR A 90 -0.85 11.54 -20.69
N ALA A 91 -0.58 10.39 -20.06
CA ALA A 91 0.68 10.10 -19.38
C ALA A 91 1.22 8.72 -19.78
N LYS A 92 1.33 8.46 -21.07
CA LYS A 92 1.77 7.17 -21.63
C LYS A 92 3.26 6.91 -21.53
N THR A 93 4.04 7.97 -21.32
CA THR A 93 5.49 7.88 -21.13
C THR A 93 5.89 8.52 -19.81
N ASP A 94 7.02 8.13 -19.30
CA ASP A 94 7.66 8.75 -18.14
C ASP A 94 8.51 9.99 -18.56
N ILE A 95 9.20 10.59 -17.58
CA ILE A 95 10.04 11.78 -17.82
C ILE A 95 11.21 11.49 -18.78
N ASN A 96 11.64 10.25 -18.91
CA ASN A 96 12.70 9.81 -19.83
C ASN A 96 12.14 9.31 -21.18
N ASN A 97 10.87 9.58 -21.50
CA ASN A 97 10.16 9.06 -22.67
C ASN A 97 10.05 7.53 -22.73
N LYS A 98 10.27 6.84 -21.62
CA LYS A 98 10.04 5.40 -21.52
C LYS A 98 8.54 5.11 -21.50
N GLN A 99 8.08 4.15 -22.30
CA GLN A 99 6.67 3.74 -22.28
C GLN A 99 6.30 3.20 -20.91
N ARG A 100 5.18 3.69 -20.37
CA ARG A 100 4.62 3.16 -19.14
C ARG A 100 3.97 1.81 -19.39
N ASN A 101 4.05 0.95 -18.39
CA ASN A 101 3.35 -0.32 -18.42
C ASN A 101 1.84 -0.09 -18.58
N ALA A 102 1.19 -0.81 -19.50
CA ALA A 102 -0.23 -0.61 -19.80
C ALA A 102 -1.14 -1.06 -18.65
N ASP A 103 -0.76 -2.14 -17.97
CA ASP A 103 -1.56 -2.77 -16.92
C ASP A 103 -1.14 -2.31 -15.51
N HIS A 104 0.14 -1.99 -15.34
CA HIS A 104 0.75 -1.68 -14.05
C HIS A 104 1.70 -0.47 -14.12
N PRO A 105 1.23 0.71 -14.53
CA PRO A 105 2.07 1.91 -14.59
C PRO A 105 2.52 2.33 -13.19
N THR A 106 3.75 2.84 -13.09
CA THR A 106 4.29 3.35 -11.83
C THR A 106 3.80 4.77 -11.54
N MET A 107 3.55 5.10 -10.27
CA MET A 107 3.30 6.49 -9.83
C MET A 107 4.56 7.34 -9.96
N GLY A 108 4.36 8.66 -10.10
CA GLY A 108 5.45 9.61 -10.16
C GLY A 108 6.04 9.80 -11.56
N ALA A 109 7.21 10.40 -11.60
CA ALA A 109 7.85 10.84 -12.85
C ALA A 109 8.51 9.70 -13.64
N TYR A 110 8.92 8.64 -12.96
CA TYR A 110 9.69 7.56 -13.55
C TYR A 110 8.85 6.29 -13.68
N GLU A 111 9.04 5.58 -14.80
CA GLU A 111 8.49 4.25 -14.99
C GLU A 111 9.55 3.19 -14.72
N PHE A 112 9.30 2.33 -13.76
CA PHE A 112 10.14 1.16 -13.54
C PHE A 112 10.04 0.23 -14.74
N SER A 113 11.14 -0.44 -15.07
CA SER A 113 11.18 -1.38 -16.19
C SER A 113 10.10 -2.46 -16.05
N SER A 114 9.66 -2.98 -17.16
CA SER A 114 8.48 -3.82 -17.43
C SER A 114 8.25 -5.06 -16.55
N GLU A 115 9.12 -5.34 -15.63
CA GLU A 115 8.92 -6.33 -14.59
C GLU A 115 8.62 -5.64 -13.26
N VAL A 116 7.43 -5.06 -13.15
CA VAL A 116 6.85 -4.84 -11.83
C VAL A 116 6.59 -6.23 -11.28
N LEU A 117 7.52 -6.67 -10.47
CA LEU A 117 7.41 -7.95 -9.80
C LEU A 117 6.40 -7.79 -8.66
N ILE A 118 5.12 -7.95 -8.99
CA ILE A 118 4.09 -8.08 -7.96
C ILE A 118 4.39 -9.37 -7.23
N PRO A 119 4.70 -9.34 -5.92
CA PRO A 119 4.98 -10.55 -5.18
C PRO A 119 3.83 -11.55 -5.33
N LYS A 120 4.14 -12.74 -5.78
CA LYS A 120 3.19 -13.86 -5.86
C LYS A 120 3.62 -14.92 -4.87
N SER A 121 2.63 -15.59 -4.30
CA SER A 121 2.92 -16.74 -3.48
C SER A 121 3.61 -17.83 -4.29
N VAL A 122 4.70 -18.37 -3.79
CA VAL A 122 5.38 -19.54 -4.37
C VAL A 122 4.47 -20.76 -4.24
N ALA A 123 4.53 -21.69 -5.20
CA ALA A 123 3.74 -22.92 -5.16
C ALA A 123 3.94 -23.66 -3.83
N GLY A 124 2.84 -24.10 -3.22
CA GLY A 124 2.81 -24.71 -1.90
C GLY A 124 2.63 -23.74 -0.73
N TYR A 125 2.61 -22.43 -0.98
CA TYR A 125 2.36 -21.40 0.03
C TYR A 125 1.09 -20.61 -0.31
N PRO A 126 0.42 -19.99 0.70
CA PRO A 126 0.68 -20.15 2.14
C PRO A 126 0.34 -21.57 2.64
N GLU A 127 1.03 -22.01 3.69
CA GLU A 127 0.81 -23.31 4.34
C GLU A 127 0.55 -23.08 5.84
N VAL A 128 -0.45 -23.76 6.41
CA VAL A 128 -0.71 -23.75 7.85
C VAL A 128 -0.15 -25.02 8.46
N VAL A 129 0.73 -24.87 9.43
CA VAL A 129 1.44 -25.98 10.09
C VAL A 129 1.43 -25.83 11.61
N ASN A 130 1.97 -26.82 12.32
CA ASN A 130 2.15 -26.78 13.78
C ASN A 130 0.85 -26.46 14.54
N ILE A 131 -0.27 -27.01 14.07
CA ILE A 131 -1.59 -26.78 14.66
C ILE A 131 -1.67 -27.45 16.04
N THR A 132 -2.08 -26.65 17.03
CA THR A 132 -2.31 -27.08 18.41
C THR A 132 -3.73 -26.67 18.85
N ASP A 133 -4.08 -26.92 20.12
CA ASP A 133 -5.38 -26.54 20.68
C ASP A 133 -5.63 -25.01 20.66
N ASN A 134 -4.58 -24.18 20.61
CA ASN A 134 -4.72 -22.72 20.73
C ASN A 134 -3.77 -21.91 19.84
N SER A 135 -3.04 -22.57 18.96
CA SER A 135 -2.09 -21.91 18.05
C SER A 135 -1.90 -22.66 16.75
N ALA A 136 -1.38 -21.97 15.76
CA ALA A 136 -0.88 -22.54 14.49
C ALA A 136 0.19 -21.61 13.92
N ASP A 137 0.97 -22.10 12.97
CA ASP A 137 1.91 -21.28 12.21
C ASP A 137 1.46 -21.16 10.76
N VAL A 138 1.55 -19.95 10.21
CA VAL A 138 1.37 -19.69 8.79
C VAL A 138 2.73 -19.48 8.15
N LYS A 139 3.09 -20.35 7.24
CA LYS A 139 4.27 -20.20 6.40
C LYS A 139 3.93 -19.46 5.13
N ILE A 140 4.74 -18.48 4.79
CA ILE A 140 4.60 -17.65 3.60
C ILE A 140 5.92 -17.63 2.86
N LYS A 141 5.85 -17.72 1.54
CA LYS A 141 6.99 -17.52 0.67
C LYS A 141 6.53 -16.84 -0.61
N ALA A 142 7.21 -15.77 -1.00
CA ALA A 142 6.91 -15.04 -2.21
C ALA A 142 8.10 -15.06 -3.17
N ASP A 143 7.81 -14.90 -4.46
CA ASP A 143 8.81 -14.85 -5.54
C ASP A 143 9.50 -13.49 -5.65
N GLU A 144 9.02 -12.47 -4.88
CA GLU A 144 9.60 -11.13 -4.81
C GLU A 144 9.49 -10.53 -3.40
N ASN A 145 10.29 -9.50 -3.13
CA ASN A 145 10.21 -8.72 -1.89
C ASN A 145 8.87 -7.98 -1.79
N GLY A 146 8.29 -7.94 -0.59
CA GLY A 146 7.05 -7.22 -0.39
C GLY A 146 6.48 -7.32 1.01
N LYS A 147 5.17 -7.11 1.12
CA LYS A 147 4.39 -7.30 2.36
C LYS A 147 3.27 -8.31 2.11
N ALA A 148 3.11 -9.24 3.03
CA ALA A 148 1.92 -10.06 3.16
C ALA A 148 1.04 -9.51 4.28
N TYR A 149 -0.27 -9.65 4.15
CA TYR A 149 -1.23 -9.32 5.21
C TYR A 149 -1.97 -10.59 5.58
N ILE A 150 -2.04 -10.89 6.87
CA ILE A 150 -2.72 -12.07 7.38
C ILE A 150 -3.89 -11.64 8.25
N LEU A 151 -5.08 -12.09 7.93
CA LEU A 151 -6.27 -11.96 8.75
C LEU A 151 -6.86 -13.33 9.02
N VAL A 152 -7.12 -13.62 10.29
CA VAL A 152 -7.72 -14.90 10.72
C VAL A 152 -9.14 -14.65 11.17
N LYS A 153 -10.07 -15.45 10.66
CA LYS A 153 -11.48 -15.40 11.05
C LYS A 153 -12.01 -16.82 11.34
N LYS A 154 -13.04 -16.94 12.15
CA LYS A 154 -13.76 -18.21 12.26
C LYS A 154 -14.44 -18.53 10.94
N GLN A 155 -14.52 -19.78 10.58
CA GLN A 155 -15.16 -20.22 9.33
C GLN A 155 -16.64 -19.82 9.24
N THR A 156 -17.29 -19.58 10.37
CA THR A 156 -18.69 -19.12 10.43
C THR A 156 -18.86 -17.62 10.14
N GLU A 157 -17.79 -16.86 10.10
CA GLU A 157 -17.81 -15.43 9.80
C GLU A 157 -17.75 -15.18 8.29
N GLU A 158 -18.28 -14.03 7.89
CA GLU A 158 -18.23 -13.61 6.48
C GLU A 158 -16.78 -13.42 6.02
N ALA A 159 -16.49 -13.86 4.78
CA ALA A 159 -15.19 -13.68 4.17
C ALA A 159 -14.87 -12.18 4.02
N PRO A 160 -13.65 -11.74 4.42
CA PRO A 160 -13.28 -10.34 4.33
C PRO A 160 -13.00 -9.93 2.89
N SER A 161 -13.19 -8.66 2.59
CA SER A 161 -12.68 -8.06 1.36
C SER A 161 -11.14 -7.93 1.42
N VAL A 162 -10.51 -7.68 0.28
CA VAL A 162 -9.05 -7.41 0.21
C VAL A 162 -8.69 -6.18 1.06
N ASP A 163 -9.55 -5.15 1.06
CA ASP A 163 -9.32 -3.94 1.85
C ASP A 163 -9.47 -4.21 3.35
N ASP A 164 -10.38 -5.10 3.74
CA ASP A 164 -10.48 -5.55 5.13
C ASP A 164 -9.23 -6.30 5.59
N VAL A 165 -8.70 -7.20 4.74
CA VAL A 165 -7.45 -7.92 5.05
C VAL A 165 -6.28 -6.94 5.21
N LYS A 166 -6.15 -5.94 4.34
CA LYS A 166 -5.11 -4.91 4.44
C LYS A 166 -5.26 -4.02 5.67
N SER A 167 -6.49 -3.67 6.02
CA SER A 167 -6.76 -2.72 7.12
C SER A 167 -6.72 -3.37 8.50
N ASN A 168 -7.16 -4.62 8.61
CA ASN A 168 -7.36 -5.32 9.88
C ASN A 168 -6.40 -6.50 10.07
N GLY A 169 -5.70 -6.91 9.02
CA GLY A 169 -4.73 -7.99 9.09
C GLY A 169 -3.35 -7.56 9.61
N THR A 170 -2.58 -8.53 10.04
CA THR A 170 -1.19 -8.32 10.44
C THR A 170 -0.30 -8.21 9.21
N ALA A 171 0.42 -7.08 9.08
CA ALA A 171 1.38 -6.86 8.00
C ALA A 171 2.71 -7.55 8.32
N ILE A 172 3.24 -8.32 7.38
CA ILE A 172 4.49 -9.08 7.50
C ILE A 172 5.37 -8.77 6.30
N SER A 173 6.61 -8.39 6.54
CA SER A 173 7.60 -8.25 5.47
C SER A 173 8.00 -9.61 4.95
N VAL A 174 7.97 -9.78 3.64
CA VAL A 174 8.45 -10.99 2.94
C VAL A 174 9.66 -10.65 2.09
N ILE A 175 10.65 -11.53 2.16
CA ILE A 175 11.88 -11.44 1.36
C ILE A 175 11.78 -12.50 0.26
N LYS A 176 12.13 -12.09 -0.96
CA LYS A 176 12.16 -12.96 -2.13
C LYS A 176 12.74 -14.33 -1.81
N ASP A 177 12.05 -15.37 -2.22
CA ASP A 177 12.44 -16.78 -2.09
C ASP A 177 12.76 -17.26 -0.67
N THR A 178 12.44 -16.45 0.36
CA THR A 178 12.69 -16.78 1.76
C THR A 178 11.37 -17.15 2.45
N GLU A 179 11.37 -18.28 3.15
CA GLU A 179 10.23 -18.67 3.98
C GLU A 179 10.12 -17.77 5.20
N THR A 180 8.96 -17.20 5.42
CA THR A 180 8.62 -16.42 6.60
C THR A 180 7.52 -17.14 7.36
N VAL A 181 7.67 -17.29 8.67
CA VAL A 181 6.70 -17.96 9.55
C VAL A 181 6.02 -16.91 10.42
N HIS A 182 4.69 -16.94 10.44
CA HIS A 182 3.88 -16.10 11.33
C HIS A 182 3.08 -16.99 12.29
N ALA A 183 3.31 -16.81 13.59
CA ALA A 183 2.58 -17.55 14.62
C ALA A 183 1.20 -16.96 14.86
N LEU A 184 0.18 -17.80 14.76
CA LEU A 184 -1.18 -17.51 15.19
C LEU A 184 -1.35 -18.00 16.62
N THR A 185 -1.82 -17.13 17.48
CA THR A 185 -2.05 -17.42 18.91
C THR A 185 -3.48 -17.10 19.33
N ASN A 186 -3.87 -17.55 20.52
CA ASN A 186 -5.21 -17.31 21.08
C ASN A 186 -6.36 -17.91 20.23
N LEU A 187 -6.09 -19.00 19.52
CA LEU A 187 -7.12 -19.78 18.87
C LEU A 187 -7.92 -20.55 19.93
N THR A 188 -9.17 -20.82 19.64
CA THR A 188 -10.05 -21.60 20.53
C THR A 188 -10.09 -23.04 20.07
N LYS A 189 -9.88 -23.96 20.98
CA LYS A 189 -9.98 -25.41 20.71
C LYS A 189 -11.33 -25.78 20.10
N ASP A 190 -11.32 -26.75 19.20
CA ASP A 190 -12.51 -27.30 18.51
C ASP A 190 -13.22 -26.28 17.60
N GLU A 191 -12.60 -25.10 17.30
CA GLU A 191 -13.09 -24.13 16.35
C GLU A 191 -12.32 -24.24 15.01
N THR A 192 -13.03 -24.01 13.91
CA THR A 192 -12.40 -23.96 12.58
C THR A 192 -12.15 -22.50 12.19
N TYR A 193 -10.93 -22.22 11.74
CA TYR A 193 -10.51 -20.90 11.31
C TYR A 193 -10.12 -20.89 9.82
N VAL A 194 -10.28 -19.74 9.18
CA VAL A 194 -9.79 -19.48 7.83
C VAL A 194 -8.75 -18.37 7.90
N VAL A 195 -7.64 -18.58 7.24
CA VAL A 195 -6.56 -17.60 7.10
C VAL A 195 -6.68 -16.95 5.71
N TYR A 196 -6.77 -15.63 5.71
CA TYR A 196 -6.87 -14.80 4.52
C TYR A 196 -5.59 -13.98 4.33
#